data_f785d2cd481b75670d4f690a6bde98b7
#
_entry.id   f785d2cd481b75670d4f690a6bde98b7
#
_cell.length_a   1.000
_cell.length_b   1.000
_cell.length_c   1.000
_cell.angle_alpha   90.00
_cell.angle_beta   90.00
_cell.angle_gamma   90.00
#
_symmetry.space_group_name_H-M   'P 1'
#
loop_
_entity.id
_entity.type
_entity.pdbx_description
1 polymer ?
#
loop_
_entity_poly.entity_id
_entity_poly.type
_entity_poly.pdbx_seq_one_letter_code
_entity_poly.pdbx_strand_id
1 'polypeptide(L)'
;LDLGKQLMPIGMLVVLDSILNRITQNRAKGRNTFIFIDEIYLLFQHEYSANFLFTLWKRVRKYGAYATGITQNVDDLLQSHTARTMLANSEFIIMLNQASTDRLELAKLLNISDLQMSYITNVEAGHGLIKVGSSLVPFANKFPKNTKLYKLMTTKPNEKF
;
A
#
# COMPACT_ATOMS: atom_id res chain seq x y z
N LEU A 1 14.27 -8.74 11.30
CA LEU A 1 15.69 -9.05 11.15
C LEU A 1 16.44 -7.74 10.97
N ASP A 2 17.14 -7.30 12.00
CA ASP A 2 18.06 -6.16 11.88
C ASP A 2 19.36 -6.67 11.26
N LEU A 3 19.49 -6.52 9.94
CA LEU A 3 20.68 -6.90 9.18
C LEU A 3 21.77 -5.82 9.21
N GLY A 4 21.53 -4.71 9.91
CA GLY A 4 22.39 -3.55 9.84
C GLY A 4 22.37 -2.87 8.47
N LYS A 5 22.79 -1.61 8.41
CA LYS A 5 22.71 -0.78 7.18
C LYS A 5 23.50 -1.37 5.98
N GLN A 6 24.58 -2.09 6.25
CA GLN A 6 25.44 -2.66 5.18
C GLN A 6 24.85 -3.88 4.50
N LEU A 7 24.15 -4.73 5.24
CA LEU A 7 23.57 -5.98 4.71
C LEU A 7 22.11 -5.84 4.28
N MET A 8 21.46 -4.73 4.64
CA MET A 8 20.06 -4.46 4.28
C MET A 8 19.79 -4.61 2.78
N PRO A 9 20.60 -4.06 1.85
CA PRO A 9 20.38 -4.22 0.42
C PRO A 9 20.44 -5.67 -0.04
N ILE A 10 21.36 -6.46 0.51
CA ILE A 10 21.51 -7.88 0.19
C ILE A 10 20.31 -8.67 0.70
N GLY A 11 19.91 -8.43 1.95
CA GLY A 11 18.72 -9.06 2.52
C GLY A 11 17.45 -8.75 1.73
N MET A 12 17.32 -7.51 1.27
CA MET A 12 16.21 -7.07 0.43
C MET A 12 16.19 -7.81 -0.91
N LEU A 13 17.35 -7.97 -1.56
CA LEU A 13 17.49 -8.77 -2.78
C LEU A 13 16.98 -10.19 -2.62
N VAL A 14 17.42 -10.87 -1.55
CA VAL A 14 17.05 -12.27 -1.26
C VAL A 14 15.55 -12.39 -1.04
N VAL A 15 14.95 -11.46 -0.30
CA VAL A 15 13.49 -11.44 -0.06
C VAL A 15 12.72 -11.23 -1.36
N LEU A 16 13.14 -10.25 -2.17
CA LEU A 16 12.47 -9.92 -3.43
C LEU A 16 12.57 -11.08 -4.44
N ASP A 17 13.71 -11.73 -4.54
CA ASP A 17 13.89 -12.92 -5.36
C ASP A 17 13.02 -14.10 -4.88
N SER A 18 12.96 -14.31 -3.56
CA SER A 18 12.09 -15.32 -2.94
C SER A 18 10.60 -15.09 -3.27
N ILE A 19 10.15 -13.83 -3.30
CA ILE A 19 8.78 -13.45 -3.70
C ILE A 19 8.53 -13.85 -5.16
N LEU A 20 9.43 -13.50 -6.09
CA LEU A 20 9.29 -13.86 -7.50
C LEU A 20 9.25 -15.37 -7.71
N ASN A 21 10.13 -16.11 -7.03
CA ASN A 21 10.15 -17.56 -7.09
C ASN A 21 8.82 -18.16 -6.60
N ARG A 22 8.27 -17.64 -5.50
CA ARG A 22 6.97 -18.07 -4.98
C ARG A 22 5.84 -17.80 -5.96
N ILE A 23 5.79 -16.61 -6.58
CA ILE A 23 4.82 -16.25 -7.61
C ILE A 23 4.88 -17.25 -8.77
N THR A 24 6.08 -17.53 -9.26
CA THR A 24 6.30 -18.43 -10.38
C THR A 24 5.85 -19.86 -10.07
N GLN A 25 6.21 -20.36 -8.88
CA GLN A 25 5.78 -21.69 -8.42
C GLN A 25 4.26 -21.81 -8.26
N ASN A 26 3.62 -20.78 -7.70
CA ASN A 26 2.17 -20.76 -7.54
C ASN A 26 1.46 -20.72 -8.88
N ARG A 27 1.95 -19.90 -9.82
CA ARG A 27 1.42 -19.84 -11.19
C ARG A 27 1.47 -21.22 -11.88
N ALA A 28 2.60 -21.92 -11.78
CA ALA A 28 2.75 -23.27 -12.35
C ALA A 28 1.73 -24.28 -11.77
N LYS A 29 1.23 -24.01 -10.56
CA LYS A 29 0.20 -24.81 -9.87
C LYS A 29 -1.22 -24.27 -10.05
N GLY A 30 -1.44 -23.27 -10.89
CA GLY A 30 -2.73 -22.61 -11.09
C GLY A 30 -3.24 -21.84 -9.85
N ARG A 31 -2.34 -21.41 -8.96
CA ARG A 31 -2.69 -20.71 -7.71
C ARG A 31 -2.39 -19.21 -7.83
N ASN A 32 -3.31 -18.39 -7.35
CA ASN A 32 -3.08 -16.96 -7.20
C ASN A 32 -2.15 -16.67 -6.02
N THR A 33 -1.41 -15.56 -6.12
CA THR A 33 -0.52 -15.08 -5.05
C THR A 33 -0.93 -13.67 -4.64
N PHE A 34 -1.20 -13.46 -3.37
CA PHE A 34 -1.46 -12.14 -2.80
C PHE A 34 -0.23 -11.68 -2.03
N ILE A 35 0.24 -10.48 -2.34
CA ILE A 35 1.44 -9.88 -1.76
C ILE A 35 1.00 -8.60 -1.04
N PHE A 36 1.29 -8.51 0.26
CA PHE A 36 1.06 -7.32 1.06
C PHE A 36 2.41 -6.79 1.52
N ILE A 37 2.68 -5.54 1.21
CA ILE A 37 3.93 -4.84 1.54
C ILE A 37 3.56 -3.68 2.46
N ASP A 38 3.83 -3.85 3.74
CA ASP A 38 3.65 -2.79 4.73
C ASP A 38 4.84 -1.83 4.71
N GLU A 39 4.58 -0.55 4.98
CA GLU A 39 5.56 0.55 4.90
C GLU A 39 6.33 0.55 3.58
N ILE A 40 5.60 0.40 2.47
CA ILE A 40 6.17 0.25 1.12
C ILE A 40 7.12 1.41 0.74
N TYR A 41 6.95 2.60 1.33
CA TYR A 41 7.81 3.77 1.07
C TYR A 41 9.30 3.47 1.35
N LEU A 42 9.61 2.60 2.32
CA LEU A 42 10.98 2.21 2.63
C LEU A 42 11.71 1.56 1.45
N LEU A 43 10.98 0.88 0.58
CA LEU A 43 11.55 0.21 -0.60
C LEU A 43 11.91 1.19 -1.72
N PHE A 44 11.40 2.44 -1.66
CA PHE A 44 11.74 3.48 -2.63
C PHE A 44 12.99 4.29 -2.24
N GLN A 45 13.53 4.08 -1.05
CA GLN A 45 14.78 4.72 -0.60
C GLN A 45 16.01 4.19 -1.35
N HIS A 46 15.91 3.03 -1.99
CA HIS A 46 16.99 2.42 -2.76
C HIS A 46 16.53 2.17 -4.20
N GLU A 47 17.33 2.62 -5.16
CA GLU A 47 17.02 2.52 -6.58
C GLU A 47 16.73 1.07 -7.03
N TYR A 48 17.48 0.12 -6.52
CA TYR A 48 17.29 -1.29 -6.86
C TYR A 48 15.91 -1.81 -6.45
N SER A 49 15.50 -1.60 -5.21
CA SER A 49 14.19 -2.05 -4.72
C SER A 49 13.04 -1.29 -5.38
N ALA A 50 13.22 0.00 -5.66
CA ALA A 50 12.25 0.79 -6.40
C ALA A 50 12.02 0.24 -7.83
N ASN A 51 13.10 -0.09 -8.54
CA ASN A 51 13.05 -0.68 -9.89
C ASN A 51 12.43 -2.09 -9.87
N PHE A 52 12.74 -2.88 -8.84
CA PHE A 52 12.12 -4.19 -8.64
C PHE A 52 10.61 -4.04 -8.45
N LEU A 53 10.16 -3.18 -7.54
CA LEU A 53 8.73 -2.94 -7.29
C LEU A 53 8.01 -2.46 -8.54
N PHE A 54 8.60 -1.55 -9.29
CA PHE A 54 8.02 -1.04 -10.52
C PHE A 54 7.82 -2.15 -11.56
N THR A 55 8.81 -3.03 -11.68
CA THR A 55 8.74 -4.19 -12.57
C THR A 55 7.69 -5.19 -12.10
N LEU A 56 7.65 -5.45 -10.79
CA LEU A 56 6.65 -6.31 -10.17
C LEU A 56 5.24 -5.75 -10.43
N TRP A 57 4.99 -4.48 -10.12
CA TRP A 57 3.69 -3.81 -10.29
C TRP A 57 3.14 -3.94 -11.71
N LYS A 58 4.00 -3.76 -12.71
CA LYS A 58 3.63 -3.90 -14.13
C LYS A 58 3.31 -5.33 -14.54
N ARG A 59 3.90 -6.32 -13.88
CA ARG A 59 3.92 -7.71 -14.35
C ARG A 59 3.10 -8.68 -13.53
N VAL A 60 2.83 -8.39 -12.25
CA VAL A 60 2.16 -9.33 -11.32
C VAL A 60 0.87 -9.91 -11.88
N ARG A 61 0.06 -9.12 -12.57
CA ARG A 61 -1.19 -9.56 -13.17
C ARG A 61 -0.98 -10.73 -14.15
N LYS A 62 0.08 -10.67 -14.96
CA LYS A 62 0.40 -11.75 -15.94
C LYS A 62 0.78 -13.06 -15.25
N TYR A 63 1.16 -12.99 -13.99
CA TYR A 63 1.58 -14.14 -13.19
C TYR A 63 0.49 -14.62 -12.22
N GLY A 64 -0.75 -14.11 -12.32
CA GLY A 64 -1.81 -14.44 -11.39
C GLY A 64 -1.52 -13.96 -9.97
N ALA A 65 -0.83 -12.83 -9.84
CA ALA A 65 -0.51 -12.24 -8.55
C ALA A 65 -1.14 -10.86 -8.39
N TYR A 66 -1.37 -10.48 -7.14
CA TYR A 66 -1.95 -9.20 -6.73
C TYR A 66 -1.03 -8.58 -5.69
N ALA A 67 -0.53 -7.38 -5.97
CA ALA A 67 0.35 -6.65 -5.08
C ALA A 67 -0.40 -5.49 -4.42
N THR A 68 -0.31 -5.39 -3.10
CA THR A 68 -0.87 -4.31 -2.29
C THR A 68 0.25 -3.65 -1.50
N GLY A 69 0.45 -2.36 -1.73
CA GLY A 69 1.33 -1.53 -0.94
C GLY A 69 0.54 -0.78 0.13
N ILE A 70 1.05 -0.75 1.33
CA ILE A 70 0.47 -0.06 2.49
C ILE A 70 1.50 0.95 2.97
N THR A 71 1.07 2.17 3.27
CA THR A 71 1.93 3.19 3.86
C THR A 71 1.13 4.15 4.72
N GLN A 72 1.76 4.64 5.78
CA GLN A 72 1.28 5.77 6.57
C GLN A 72 2.00 7.06 6.18
N ASN A 73 3.16 6.96 5.55
CA ASN A 73 4.00 8.09 5.15
C ASN A 73 3.85 8.34 3.65
N VAL A 74 2.87 9.17 3.30
CA VAL A 74 2.56 9.48 1.89
C VAL A 74 3.57 10.47 1.34
N ASP A 75 4.04 11.42 2.13
CA ASP A 75 5.00 12.44 1.69
C ASP A 75 6.31 11.79 1.19
N ASP A 76 6.92 10.92 2.02
CA ASP A 76 8.13 10.19 1.62
C ASP A 76 7.89 9.32 0.38
N LEU A 77 6.71 8.69 0.26
CA LEU A 77 6.35 7.91 -0.92
C LEU A 77 6.33 8.78 -2.17
N LEU A 78 5.72 9.96 -2.07
CA LEU A 78 5.54 10.88 -3.21
C LEU A 78 6.82 11.59 -3.64
N GLN A 79 7.90 11.54 -2.87
CA GLN A 79 9.22 12.04 -3.30
C GLN A 79 9.83 11.16 -4.40
N SER A 80 9.47 9.88 -4.46
CA SER A 80 9.94 8.98 -5.51
C SER A 80 9.09 9.11 -6.79
N HIS A 81 9.74 9.43 -7.92
CA HIS A 81 9.07 9.43 -9.22
C HIS A 81 8.50 8.06 -9.58
N THR A 82 9.22 7.00 -9.25
CA THR A 82 8.78 5.62 -9.47
C THR A 82 7.52 5.31 -8.66
N ALA A 83 7.47 5.71 -7.40
CA ALA A 83 6.29 5.54 -6.54
C ALA A 83 5.08 6.34 -7.06
N ARG A 84 5.28 7.59 -7.48
CA ARG A 84 4.21 8.40 -8.12
C ARG A 84 3.64 7.69 -9.34
N THR A 85 4.50 7.15 -10.20
CA THR A 85 4.07 6.41 -11.39
C THR A 85 3.31 5.13 -11.02
N MET A 86 3.76 4.40 -10.01
CA MET A 86 3.06 3.20 -9.52
C MET A 86 1.69 3.55 -8.96
N LEU A 87 1.60 4.58 -8.15
CA LEU A 87 0.35 5.04 -7.55
C LEU A 87 -0.64 5.49 -8.63
N ALA A 88 -0.21 6.30 -9.60
CA ALA A 88 -1.05 6.75 -10.70
C ALA A 88 -1.60 5.60 -11.57
N ASN A 89 -0.82 4.53 -11.71
CA ASN A 89 -1.20 3.32 -12.46
C ASN A 89 -1.85 2.23 -11.59
N SER A 90 -2.09 2.49 -10.30
CA SER A 90 -2.79 1.55 -9.44
C SER A 90 -4.28 1.57 -9.76
N GLU A 91 -4.84 0.38 -10.02
CA GLU A 91 -6.25 0.20 -10.35
C GLU A 91 -7.15 0.49 -9.14
N PHE A 92 -6.65 0.18 -7.95
CA PHE A 92 -7.39 0.28 -6.70
C PHE A 92 -6.56 1.01 -5.65
N ILE A 93 -7.08 2.11 -5.12
CA ILE A 93 -6.42 2.90 -4.06
C ILE A 93 -7.43 3.18 -2.95
N ILE A 94 -7.08 2.81 -1.72
CA ILE A 94 -7.85 3.17 -0.53
C ILE A 94 -7.12 4.29 0.18
N MET A 95 -7.81 5.41 0.38
CA MET A 95 -7.31 6.56 1.12
C MET A 95 -8.13 6.72 2.40
N LEU A 96 -7.48 6.60 3.53
CA LEU A 96 -8.04 6.87 4.84
C LEU A 96 -7.81 8.35 5.22
N ASN A 97 -7.98 8.70 6.49
CA ASN A 97 -7.71 10.06 6.96
C ASN A 97 -6.25 10.45 6.68
N GLN A 98 -6.05 11.58 6.03
CA GLN A 98 -4.74 12.05 5.59
C GLN A 98 -4.31 13.32 6.32
N ALA A 99 -2.99 13.49 6.52
CA ALA A 99 -2.42 14.73 7.00
C ALA A 99 -2.63 15.89 6.01
N SER A 100 -2.57 17.13 6.46
CA SER A 100 -2.85 18.31 5.63
C SER A 100 -1.90 18.47 4.46
N THR A 101 -0.61 18.16 4.65
CA THR A 101 0.44 18.23 3.63
C THR A 101 0.22 17.21 2.51
N ASP A 102 -0.03 15.97 2.90
CA ASP A 102 -0.14 14.83 1.98
C ASP A 102 -1.36 14.91 1.06
N ARG A 103 -2.45 15.49 1.57
CA ARG A 103 -3.72 15.64 0.82
C ARG A 103 -3.57 16.41 -0.47
N LEU A 104 -2.85 17.54 -0.44
CA LEU A 104 -2.70 18.40 -1.61
C LEU A 104 -1.94 17.73 -2.74
N GLU A 105 -0.89 16.98 -2.40
CA GLU A 105 -0.12 16.24 -3.38
C GLU A 105 -0.91 15.06 -3.95
N LEU A 106 -1.62 14.30 -3.09
CA LEU A 106 -2.52 13.24 -3.53
C LEU A 106 -3.65 13.77 -4.42
N ALA A 107 -4.25 14.91 -4.06
CA ALA A 107 -5.31 15.51 -4.84
C ALA A 107 -4.85 15.85 -6.26
N LYS A 108 -3.67 16.45 -6.40
CA LYS A 108 -3.07 16.76 -7.71
C LYS A 108 -2.77 15.49 -8.51
N LEU A 109 -2.17 14.50 -7.88
CA LEU A 109 -1.75 13.26 -8.55
C LEU A 109 -2.93 12.41 -9.01
N LEU A 110 -4.00 12.35 -8.21
CA LEU A 110 -5.16 11.48 -8.44
C LEU A 110 -6.39 12.23 -8.98
N ASN A 111 -6.27 13.54 -9.25
CA ASN A 111 -7.37 14.42 -9.68
C ASN A 111 -8.57 14.39 -8.73
N ILE A 112 -8.32 14.51 -7.42
CA ILE A 112 -9.34 14.53 -6.38
C ILE A 112 -9.86 15.97 -6.23
N SER A 113 -11.19 16.16 -6.32
CA SER A 113 -11.80 17.48 -6.12
C SER A 113 -11.84 17.86 -4.64
N ASP A 114 -12.02 19.17 -4.36
CA ASP A 114 -12.13 19.68 -2.97
C ASP A 114 -13.25 18.99 -2.19
N LEU A 115 -14.38 18.74 -2.84
CA LEU A 115 -15.49 18.01 -2.23
C LEU A 115 -15.09 16.58 -1.86
N GLN A 116 -14.41 15.88 -2.74
CA GLN A 116 -13.93 14.52 -2.47
C GLN A 116 -12.84 14.50 -1.38
N MET A 117 -12.00 15.53 -1.33
CA MET A 117 -11.00 15.70 -0.28
C MET A 117 -11.60 15.75 1.14
N SER A 118 -12.83 16.25 1.28
CA SER A 118 -13.51 16.27 2.57
C SER A 118 -13.71 14.87 3.20
N TYR A 119 -13.77 13.82 2.37
CA TYR A 119 -13.93 12.44 2.83
C TYR A 119 -12.64 11.79 3.37
N ILE A 120 -11.49 12.48 3.23
CA ILE A 120 -10.20 12.03 3.79
C ILE A 120 -9.59 13.09 4.70
N THR A 121 -10.37 14.08 5.13
CA THR A 121 -9.95 15.21 5.93
C THR A 121 -10.67 15.21 7.26
N ASN A 122 -9.94 15.01 8.38
CA ASN A 122 -10.49 15.01 9.73
C ASN A 122 -11.71 14.10 9.89
N VAL A 123 -11.70 12.97 9.23
CA VAL A 123 -12.78 11.97 9.29
C VAL A 123 -12.53 10.95 10.40
N GLU A 124 -13.60 10.36 10.90
CA GLU A 124 -13.51 9.26 11.87
C GLU A 124 -12.83 8.01 11.27
N ALA A 125 -12.27 7.18 12.15
CA ALA A 125 -11.72 5.90 11.75
C ALA A 125 -12.77 5.03 11.02
N GLY A 126 -12.35 4.38 9.95
CA GLY A 126 -13.22 3.57 9.10
C GLY A 126 -13.91 4.34 7.98
N HIS A 127 -13.64 5.64 7.85
CA HIS A 127 -14.10 6.45 6.72
C HIS A 127 -12.93 6.73 5.77
N GLY A 128 -13.25 6.96 4.51
CA GLY A 128 -12.25 7.28 3.50
C GLY A 128 -12.81 7.38 2.10
N LEU A 129 -11.89 7.36 1.14
CA LEU A 129 -12.18 7.44 -0.28
C LEU A 129 -11.51 6.26 -1.00
N ILE A 130 -12.26 5.59 -1.86
CA ILE A 130 -11.75 4.50 -2.69
C ILE A 130 -11.71 4.98 -4.15
N LYS A 131 -10.56 4.84 -4.78
CA LYS A 131 -10.39 4.97 -6.23
C LYS A 131 -10.42 3.58 -6.85
N VAL A 132 -11.29 3.38 -7.85
CA VAL A 132 -11.34 2.17 -8.68
C VAL A 132 -11.38 2.61 -10.14
N GLY A 133 -10.31 2.37 -10.88
CA GLY A 133 -10.14 2.92 -12.21
C GLY A 133 -10.22 4.45 -12.19
N SER A 134 -11.20 5.02 -12.88
CA SER A 134 -11.48 6.47 -12.90
C SER A 134 -12.47 6.94 -11.85
N SER A 135 -13.13 6.05 -11.15
CA SER A 135 -14.18 6.37 -10.17
C SER A 135 -13.59 6.59 -8.78
N LEU A 136 -14.07 7.64 -8.10
CA LEU A 136 -13.75 7.95 -6.71
C LEU A 136 -15.03 7.85 -5.88
N VAL A 137 -15.06 6.95 -4.90
CA VAL A 137 -16.25 6.64 -4.11
C VAL A 137 -15.94 6.79 -2.62
N PRO A 138 -16.67 7.62 -1.87
CA PRO A 138 -16.52 7.68 -0.43
C PRO A 138 -17.07 6.40 0.23
N PHE A 139 -16.45 5.98 1.30
CA PHE A 139 -16.90 4.81 2.07
C PHE A 139 -16.90 5.06 3.56
N ALA A 140 -17.75 4.31 4.27
CA ALA A 140 -17.78 4.22 5.71
C ALA A 140 -17.83 2.74 6.11
N ASN A 141 -16.79 2.25 6.75
CA ASN A 141 -16.70 0.88 7.23
C ASN A 141 -16.20 0.88 8.68
N LYS A 142 -17.15 0.97 9.63
CA LYS A 142 -16.86 0.89 11.07
C LYS A 142 -16.76 -0.59 11.46
N PHE A 143 -15.56 -1.04 11.70
CA PHE A 143 -15.33 -2.43 12.12
C PHE A 143 -15.98 -2.70 13.50
N PRO A 144 -16.78 -3.78 13.66
CA PRO A 144 -17.48 -4.04 14.93
C PRO A 144 -16.49 -4.35 16.07
N LYS A 145 -16.46 -3.49 17.10
CA LYS A 145 -15.52 -3.60 18.22
C LYS A 145 -15.76 -4.80 19.13
N ASN A 146 -16.99 -5.34 19.12
CA ASN A 146 -17.38 -6.49 19.94
C ASN A 146 -16.92 -7.85 19.36
N THR A 147 -16.24 -7.86 18.22
CA THR A 147 -15.78 -9.10 17.59
C THR A 147 -14.43 -9.56 18.15
N LYS A 148 -14.22 -10.88 18.17
CA LYS A 148 -12.94 -11.49 18.56
C LYS A 148 -11.81 -11.00 17.64
N LEU A 149 -12.08 -10.83 16.35
CA LEU A 149 -11.11 -10.35 15.38
C LEU A 149 -10.65 -8.92 15.72
N TYR A 150 -11.58 -8.01 16.05
CA TYR A 150 -11.22 -6.66 16.47
C TYR A 150 -10.29 -6.68 17.69
N LYS A 151 -10.64 -7.45 18.71
CA LYS A 151 -9.85 -7.55 19.95
C LYS A 151 -8.45 -8.12 19.74
N LEU A 152 -8.29 -9.03 18.79
CA LEU A 152 -6.97 -9.58 18.42
C LEU A 152 -6.11 -8.60 17.61
N MET A 153 -6.73 -7.74 16.79
CA MET A 153 -6.02 -6.84 15.89
C MET A 153 -5.83 -5.43 16.45
N THR A 154 -6.60 -5.02 17.46
CA THR A 154 -6.46 -3.67 18.02
C THR A 154 -5.09 -3.47 18.65
N THR A 155 -4.49 -2.31 18.39
CA THR A 155 -3.23 -1.87 19.02
C THR A 155 -3.49 -1.03 20.28
N LYS A 156 -4.74 -0.67 20.57
CA LYS A 156 -5.11 0.14 21.71
C LYS A 156 -5.09 -0.69 22.99
N PRO A 157 -4.26 -0.33 24.01
CA PRO A 157 -4.12 -1.14 25.22
C PRO A 157 -5.43 -1.39 25.96
N ASN A 158 -6.30 -0.36 26.02
CA ASN A 158 -7.58 -0.41 26.74
C ASN A 158 -8.70 -1.18 25.99
N GLU A 159 -8.49 -1.60 24.76
CA GLU A 159 -9.43 -2.35 23.94
C GLU A 159 -8.98 -3.83 23.76
N LYS A 160 -7.83 -4.19 24.30
CA LYS A 160 -7.38 -5.59 24.43
C LYS A 160 -8.07 -6.24 25.62
N PHE A 161 -8.25 -7.55 25.58
CA PHE A 161 -8.84 -8.38 26.65
C PHE A 161 -8.30 -8.04 28.04
#